data_c409dff642b13e557a333f33a17ff6fc
#
_entry.id   c409dff642b13e557a333f33a17ff6fc
#
_cell.length_a   1.000
_cell.length_b   1.000
_cell.length_c   1.000
_cell.angle_alpha   90.00
_cell.angle_beta   90.00
_cell.angle_gamma   90.00
#
_symmetry.space_group_name_H-M   'P 1'
#
loop_
_entity.id
_entity.type
_entity.pdbx_description
1 polymer ?
#
loop_
_entity_poly.entity_id
_entity_poly.type
_entity_poly.pdbx_seq_one_letter_code
_entity_poly.pdbx_strand_id
1 'polypeptide(L)'
;MSKTLFPNRLDIVRTANDIDRLLIEILRENGRAIGRDFANRTQLSEASISRRLASLEESKLVRVRGYVDLQDSGCNAASLIRFSTKDSPDSIAQALALRPHFYRVATVADQREIIALVAAANPSMLLKEIDAVLSLHPELVIGHCSAIVGIIPPFEARKKIDPLAKDSLGKLNTTRRSQVNANIIRTLQCDYRVTVTQIAEDAKLSSPSASAKLLEVIKMGNIRQLVLVDQHFMARSICAQLRISVRGKIKKLAQKIGDTFKNDWVFLCLDREQILLEISVADEVDLHRCQQEISKIAGVTSVACSQYSSVFKQDFDWDSRTT
;
A
#
# COMPACT_ATOMS: atom_id res chain seq x y z
N MET A 1 -20.04 -4.92 5.07
CA MET A 1 -20.03 -5.04 3.59
C MET A 1 -18.59 -4.96 3.13
N SER A 2 -18.03 -6.07 2.70
CA SER A 2 -16.66 -6.16 2.20
C SER A 2 -16.53 -5.36 0.91
N LYS A 3 -15.75 -4.28 0.93
CA LYS A 3 -15.45 -3.49 -0.27
C LYS A 3 -14.25 -4.15 -0.95
N THR A 4 -14.48 -4.91 -2.02
CA THR A 4 -13.43 -5.19 -2.99
C THR A 4 -12.75 -3.87 -3.34
N LEU A 5 -11.46 -3.77 -3.10
CA LEU A 5 -10.70 -2.53 -3.23
C LEU A 5 -10.59 -2.05 -4.68
N PHE A 6 -10.68 -2.97 -5.64
CA PHE A 6 -10.64 -2.67 -7.07
C PHE A 6 -11.80 -3.32 -7.81
N PRO A 7 -12.28 -2.76 -8.93
CA PRO A 7 -13.29 -3.38 -9.76
C PRO A 7 -12.82 -4.75 -10.27
N ASN A 8 -13.76 -5.65 -10.54
CA ASN A 8 -13.43 -6.95 -11.16
C ASN A 8 -12.74 -6.71 -12.51
N ARG A 9 -11.79 -7.55 -12.86
CA ARG A 9 -10.97 -7.47 -14.10
C ARG A 9 -11.80 -7.28 -15.37
N LEU A 10 -13.05 -7.72 -15.37
CA LEU A 10 -13.97 -7.68 -16.53
C LEU A 10 -14.67 -6.30 -16.71
N ASP A 11 -14.61 -5.42 -15.70
CA ASP A 11 -15.35 -4.15 -15.73
C ASP A 11 -14.50 -2.95 -16.18
N ILE A 12 -13.16 -3.13 -16.38
CA ILE A 12 -12.26 -2.05 -16.76
C ILE A 12 -12.17 -1.96 -18.28
N VAL A 13 -13.07 -1.20 -18.86
CA VAL A 13 -13.10 -0.93 -20.32
C VAL A 13 -12.19 0.24 -20.73
N ARG A 14 -11.65 1.01 -19.74
CA ARG A 14 -10.96 2.27 -20.00
C ARG A 14 -9.54 2.28 -19.45
N THR A 15 -8.58 2.68 -20.29
CA THR A 15 -7.22 3.00 -19.87
C THR A 15 -7.05 4.50 -19.61
N ALA A 16 -6.09 4.86 -18.74
CA ALA A 16 -5.75 6.24 -18.43
C ALA A 16 -5.22 6.98 -19.68
N ASN A 17 -5.85 8.07 -20.02
CA ASN A 17 -5.29 9.00 -21.01
C ASN A 17 -4.29 9.98 -20.36
N ASP A 18 -3.68 10.86 -21.15
CA ASP A 18 -2.65 11.79 -20.67
C ASP A 18 -3.16 12.74 -19.57
N ILE A 19 -4.42 13.17 -19.66
CA ILE A 19 -5.03 14.00 -18.62
C ILE A 19 -5.21 13.19 -17.33
N ASP A 20 -5.68 11.94 -17.39
CA ASP A 20 -5.80 11.10 -16.23
C ASP A 20 -4.45 10.86 -15.55
N ARG A 21 -3.42 10.61 -16.34
CA ARG A 21 -2.04 10.44 -15.85
C ARG A 21 -1.55 11.70 -15.14
N LEU A 22 -1.79 12.88 -15.73
CA LEU A 22 -1.42 14.16 -15.13
C LEU A 22 -2.19 14.44 -13.83
N LEU A 23 -3.50 14.12 -13.77
CA LEU A 23 -4.28 14.22 -12.53
C LEU A 23 -3.71 13.32 -11.42
N ILE A 24 -3.31 12.09 -11.76
CA ILE A 24 -2.69 11.16 -10.81
C ILE A 24 -1.34 11.69 -10.32
N GLU A 25 -0.51 12.27 -11.20
CA GLU A 25 0.76 12.87 -10.80
C GLU A 25 0.56 14.03 -9.82
N ILE A 26 -0.40 14.93 -10.10
CA ILE A 26 -0.73 16.02 -9.19
C ILE A 26 -1.19 15.49 -7.83
N LEU A 27 -2.03 14.44 -7.81
CA LEU A 27 -2.46 13.80 -6.56
C LEU A 27 -1.28 13.17 -5.81
N ARG A 28 -0.30 12.60 -6.49
CA ARG A 28 0.92 12.05 -5.86
C ARG A 28 1.80 13.14 -5.26
N GLU A 29 1.86 14.30 -5.89
CA GLU A 29 2.58 15.46 -5.35
C GLU A 29 1.84 16.07 -4.15
N ASN A 30 0.51 16.24 -4.27
CA ASN A 30 -0.36 16.77 -3.24
C ASN A 30 -1.73 16.08 -3.27
N GLY A 31 -1.93 15.09 -2.42
CA GLY A 31 -3.20 14.34 -2.33
C GLY A 31 -4.41 15.19 -1.96
N ARG A 32 -4.20 16.38 -1.41
CA ARG A 32 -5.25 17.37 -1.08
C ARG A 32 -5.29 18.54 -2.05
N ALA A 33 -4.70 18.39 -3.26
CA ALA A 33 -4.78 19.39 -4.32
C ALA A 33 -6.24 19.79 -4.60
N ILE A 34 -6.46 21.09 -4.80
CA ILE A 34 -7.76 21.69 -5.09
C ILE A 34 -7.93 21.98 -6.59
N GLY A 35 -9.14 22.27 -7.03
CA GLY A 35 -9.48 22.50 -8.44
C GLY A 35 -8.50 23.42 -9.17
N ARG A 36 -8.07 24.52 -8.53
CA ARG A 36 -7.09 25.47 -9.06
C ARG A 36 -5.72 24.83 -9.38
N ASP A 37 -5.23 23.94 -8.52
CA ASP A 37 -3.92 23.29 -8.70
C ASP A 37 -3.93 22.42 -9.96
N PHE A 38 -5.03 21.73 -10.20
CA PHE A 38 -5.22 20.93 -11.40
C PHE A 38 -5.42 21.80 -12.64
N ALA A 39 -6.26 22.86 -12.55
CA ALA A 39 -6.56 23.74 -13.67
C ALA A 39 -5.29 24.37 -14.24
N ASN A 40 -4.38 24.83 -13.38
CA ASN A 40 -3.11 25.42 -13.77
C ASN A 40 -2.21 24.49 -14.61
N ARG A 41 -2.33 23.17 -14.43
CA ARG A 41 -1.48 22.17 -15.11
C ARG A 41 -2.18 21.47 -16.28
N THR A 42 -3.49 21.34 -16.23
CA THR A 42 -4.27 20.61 -17.25
C THR A 42 -4.91 21.50 -18.28
N GLN A 43 -4.97 22.81 -18.04
CA GLN A 43 -5.71 23.79 -18.87
C GLN A 43 -7.23 23.48 -18.98
N LEU A 44 -7.77 22.66 -18.07
CA LEU A 44 -9.19 22.36 -18.00
C LEU A 44 -9.89 23.25 -16.96
N SER A 45 -11.20 23.44 -17.12
CA SER A 45 -12.01 24.11 -16.09
C SER A 45 -12.08 23.26 -14.81
N GLU A 46 -12.15 23.92 -13.65
CA GLU A 46 -12.31 23.24 -12.36
C GLU A 46 -13.54 22.30 -12.33
N ALA A 47 -14.62 22.67 -12.98
CA ALA A 47 -15.82 21.83 -13.08
C ALA A 47 -15.56 20.56 -13.90
N SER A 48 -14.78 20.62 -14.97
CA SER A 48 -14.40 19.43 -15.75
C SER A 48 -13.46 18.52 -14.98
N ILE A 49 -12.53 19.09 -14.22
CA ILE A 49 -11.60 18.36 -13.34
C ILE A 49 -12.40 17.66 -12.24
N SER A 50 -13.28 18.37 -11.55
CA SER A 50 -14.09 17.82 -10.45
C SER A 50 -14.92 16.62 -10.91
N ARG A 51 -15.62 16.74 -12.06
CA ARG A 51 -16.38 15.61 -12.64
C ARG A 51 -15.48 14.43 -12.97
N ARG A 52 -14.28 14.68 -13.49
CA ARG A 52 -13.35 13.64 -13.89
C ARG A 52 -12.77 12.91 -12.67
N LEU A 53 -12.36 13.65 -11.64
CA LEU A 53 -11.89 13.07 -10.38
C LEU A 53 -12.99 12.24 -9.70
N ALA A 54 -14.21 12.78 -9.61
CA ALA A 54 -15.36 12.05 -9.07
C ALA A 54 -15.60 10.73 -9.83
N SER A 55 -15.57 10.76 -11.17
CA SER A 55 -15.71 9.55 -11.98
C SER A 55 -14.60 8.51 -11.73
N LEU A 56 -13.35 8.95 -11.54
CA LEU A 56 -12.22 8.07 -11.23
C LEU A 56 -12.35 7.46 -9.82
N GLU A 57 -12.83 8.24 -8.86
CA GLU A 57 -13.04 7.79 -7.48
C GLU A 57 -14.25 6.84 -7.37
N GLU A 58 -15.40 7.16 -7.98
CA GLU A 58 -16.60 6.34 -8.01
C GLU A 58 -16.37 4.98 -8.67
N SER A 59 -15.62 4.97 -9.80
CA SER A 59 -15.22 3.74 -10.47
C SER A 59 -14.06 3.01 -9.78
N LYS A 60 -13.55 3.54 -8.66
CA LYS A 60 -12.43 3.01 -7.87
C LYS A 60 -11.12 2.86 -8.65
N LEU A 61 -10.97 3.55 -9.78
CA LEU A 61 -9.75 3.54 -10.57
C LEU A 61 -8.62 4.32 -9.92
N VAL A 62 -8.97 5.38 -9.16
CA VAL A 62 -8.03 6.17 -8.36
C VAL A 62 -8.61 6.43 -6.98
N ARG A 63 -7.80 6.32 -5.95
CA ARG A 63 -8.18 6.66 -4.57
C ARG A 63 -7.00 7.28 -3.85
N VAL A 64 -7.26 8.28 -3.05
CA VAL A 64 -6.24 8.89 -2.18
C VAL A 64 -6.53 8.48 -0.75
N ARG A 65 -5.63 7.73 -0.15
CA ARG A 65 -5.72 7.20 1.21
C ARG A 65 -4.63 7.78 2.10
N GLY A 66 -4.85 7.73 3.39
CA GLY A 66 -3.80 8.00 4.34
C GLY A 66 -2.98 6.76 4.65
N TYR A 67 -1.67 6.86 4.54
CA TYR A 67 -0.72 5.83 4.92
C TYR A 67 -0.07 6.13 6.26
N VAL A 68 -0.06 5.16 7.15
CA VAL A 68 0.64 5.19 8.43
C VAL A 68 1.69 4.08 8.39
N ASP A 69 2.90 4.32 8.88
CA ASP A 69 3.90 3.24 8.98
C ASP A 69 3.39 2.10 9.86
N LEU A 70 3.72 0.87 9.50
CA LEU A 70 3.30 -0.33 10.24
C LEU A 70 3.56 -0.21 11.75
N GLN A 71 4.76 0.26 12.12
CA GLN A 71 5.16 0.44 13.51
C GLN A 71 4.34 1.53 14.24
N ASP A 72 3.92 2.58 13.51
CA ASP A 72 3.12 3.68 14.05
C ASP A 72 1.63 3.33 14.15
N SER A 73 1.17 2.30 13.42
CA SER A 73 -0.22 1.84 13.42
C SER A 73 -0.59 0.98 14.64
N GLY A 74 0.42 0.47 15.36
CA GLY A 74 0.24 -0.50 16.43
C GLY A 74 0.35 -1.96 15.97
N CYS A 75 0.56 -2.20 14.67
CA CYS A 75 0.89 -3.52 14.16
C CYS A 75 2.39 -3.78 14.34
N ASN A 76 2.74 -4.60 15.34
CA ASN A 76 4.14 -4.89 15.67
C ASN A 76 4.61 -6.24 15.12
N ALA A 77 3.75 -6.97 14.45
CA ALA A 77 4.07 -8.22 13.76
C ALA A 77 3.45 -8.22 12.37
N ALA A 78 4.26 -8.51 11.37
CA ALA A 78 3.81 -8.68 10.00
C ALA A 78 4.62 -9.77 9.30
N SER A 79 3.95 -10.54 8.46
CA SER A 79 4.58 -11.57 7.65
C SER A 79 3.97 -11.60 6.26
N LEU A 80 4.81 -11.88 5.29
CA LEU A 80 4.37 -12.29 3.96
C LEU A 80 4.41 -13.81 3.91
N ILE A 81 3.26 -14.42 3.66
CA ILE A 81 3.07 -15.85 3.70
C ILE A 81 2.73 -16.35 2.29
N ARG A 82 3.37 -17.44 1.89
CA ARG A 82 3.04 -18.22 0.71
C ARG A 82 2.33 -19.49 1.14
N PHE A 83 1.08 -19.59 0.78
CA PHE A 83 0.29 -20.78 0.95
C PHE A 83 0.27 -21.57 -0.36
N SER A 84 0.49 -22.87 -0.28
CA SER A 84 0.25 -23.80 -1.38
C SER A 84 -1.06 -24.54 -1.14
N THR A 85 -1.80 -24.83 -2.20
CA THR A 85 -3.05 -25.60 -2.12
C THR A 85 -3.17 -26.60 -3.26
N LYS A 86 -3.94 -27.68 -3.06
CA LYS A 86 -4.33 -28.62 -4.13
C LYS A 86 -5.60 -28.16 -4.84
N ASP A 87 -6.40 -27.31 -4.20
CA ASP A 87 -7.65 -26.78 -4.70
C ASP A 87 -7.47 -25.51 -5.52
N SER A 88 -8.57 -24.91 -5.97
CA SER A 88 -8.51 -23.62 -6.68
C SER A 88 -8.02 -22.51 -5.74
N PRO A 89 -6.87 -21.87 -6.01
CA PRO A 89 -6.34 -20.83 -5.14
C PRO A 89 -7.25 -19.60 -5.12
N ASP A 90 -8.01 -19.30 -6.15
CA ASP A 90 -8.79 -18.08 -6.27
C ASP A 90 -9.96 -18.03 -5.28
N SER A 91 -10.66 -19.15 -5.06
CA SER A 91 -11.76 -19.22 -4.08
C SER A 91 -11.27 -19.00 -2.66
N ILE A 92 -10.13 -19.60 -2.32
CA ILE A 92 -9.51 -19.41 -1.00
C ILE A 92 -8.98 -17.98 -0.86
N ALA A 93 -8.28 -17.46 -1.88
CA ALA A 93 -7.78 -16.10 -1.87
C ALA A 93 -8.89 -15.05 -1.69
N GLN A 94 -10.07 -15.29 -2.30
CA GLN A 94 -11.24 -14.45 -2.10
C GLN A 94 -11.73 -14.47 -0.65
N ALA A 95 -11.76 -15.63 -0.01
CA ALA A 95 -12.11 -15.76 1.42
C ALA A 95 -11.07 -15.06 2.32
N LEU A 96 -9.77 -15.23 2.04
CA LEU A 96 -8.69 -14.55 2.77
C LEU A 96 -8.75 -13.03 2.62
N ALA A 97 -9.12 -12.53 1.44
CA ALA A 97 -9.25 -11.10 1.19
C ALA A 97 -10.33 -10.41 2.04
N LEU A 98 -11.32 -11.16 2.56
CA LEU A 98 -12.36 -10.66 3.46
C LEU A 98 -11.86 -10.48 4.90
N ARG A 99 -10.75 -11.11 5.28
CA ARG A 99 -10.24 -11.05 6.64
C ARG A 99 -9.59 -9.70 6.93
N PRO A 100 -9.82 -9.09 8.11
CA PRO A 100 -9.33 -7.76 8.44
C PRO A 100 -7.80 -7.67 8.52
N HIS A 101 -7.13 -8.72 9.02
CA HIS A 101 -5.67 -8.73 9.20
C HIS A 101 -4.87 -9.11 7.95
N PHE A 102 -5.56 -9.39 6.83
CA PHE A 102 -4.94 -9.64 5.54
C PHE A 102 -4.96 -8.35 4.73
N TYR A 103 -3.81 -7.77 4.49
CA TYR A 103 -3.66 -6.46 3.81
C TYR A 103 -3.33 -6.59 2.33
N ARG A 104 -2.76 -7.71 1.93
CA ARG A 104 -2.59 -8.09 0.54
C ARG A 104 -2.91 -9.56 0.37
N VAL A 105 -3.61 -9.90 -0.70
CA VAL A 105 -3.89 -11.28 -1.10
C VAL A 105 -3.85 -11.36 -2.61
N ALA A 106 -3.01 -12.23 -3.14
CA ALA A 106 -2.87 -12.47 -4.58
C ALA A 106 -2.63 -13.96 -4.86
N THR A 107 -3.05 -14.43 -6.02
CA THR A 107 -2.70 -15.76 -6.53
C THR A 107 -1.56 -15.66 -7.52
N VAL A 108 -0.72 -16.69 -7.59
CA VAL A 108 0.45 -16.75 -8.44
C VAL A 108 0.11 -17.46 -9.75
N ALA A 109 0.53 -16.88 -10.87
CA ALA A 109 0.33 -17.47 -12.19
C ALA A 109 1.05 -18.83 -12.30
N ASP A 110 0.39 -19.78 -12.94
CA ASP A 110 0.89 -21.13 -13.21
C ASP A 110 1.30 -21.95 -11.97
N GLN A 111 0.93 -21.46 -10.78
CA GLN A 111 1.19 -22.11 -9.51
C GLN A 111 -0.09 -22.15 -8.66
N ARG A 112 -0.23 -23.19 -7.86
CA ARG A 112 -1.33 -23.27 -6.89
C ARG A 112 -0.94 -22.61 -5.58
N GLU A 113 -0.50 -21.35 -5.69
CA GLU A 113 -0.01 -20.56 -4.56
C GLU A 113 -0.83 -19.30 -4.35
N ILE A 114 -1.00 -18.95 -3.08
CA ILE A 114 -1.56 -17.68 -2.62
C ILE A 114 -0.47 -16.94 -1.85
N ILE A 115 -0.23 -15.68 -2.19
CA ILE A 115 0.64 -14.80 -1.43
C ILE A 115 -0.23 -13.86 -0.61
N ALA A 116 0.00 -13.85 0.70
CA ALA A 116 -0.74 -13.00 1.62
C ALA A 116 0.21 -12.19 2.52
N LEU A 117 -0.07 -10.89 2.64
CA LEU A 117 0.54 -10.02 3.65
C LEU A 117 -0.42 -9.94 4.83
N VAL A 118 0.03 -10.44 5.97
CA VAL A 118 -0.75 -10.48 7.22
C VAL A 118 -0.03 -9.64 8.26
N ALA A 119 -0.76 -8.83 9.01
CA ALA A 119 -0.20 -8.05 10.11
C ALA A 119 -1.15 -8.02 11.30
N ALA A 120 -0.57 -7.97 12.50
CA ALA A 120 -1.29 -7.96 13.76
C ALA A 120 -0.54 -7.14 14.82
N ALA A 121 -1.21 -6.85 15.94
CA ALA A 121 -0.64 -6.07 17.03
C ALA A 121 0.62 -6.72 17.63
N ASN A 122 0.71 -8.05 17.61
CA ASN A 122 1.85 -8.80 18.14
C ASN A 122 1.96 -10.19 17.47
N PRO A 123 3.10 -10.91 17.65
CA PRO A 123 3.30 -12.21 17.04
C PRO A 123 2.27 -13.28 17.44
N SER A 124 1.76 -13.24 18.68
CA SER A 124 0.76 -14.21 19.15
C SER A 124 -0.57 -14.04 18.41
N MET A 125 -1.00 -12.79 18.18
CA MET A 125 -2.20 -12.50 17.40
C MET A 125 -1.99 -12.87 15.92
N LEU A 126 -0.81 -12.60 15.37
CA LEU A 126 -0.47 -13.02 14.01
C LEU A 126 -0.59 -14.53 13.84
N LEU A 127 -0.02 -15.29 14.77
CA LEU A 127 -0.12 -16.76 14.78
C LEU A 127 -1.57 -17.22 14.88
N LYS A 128 -2.36 -16.62 15.77
CA LYS A 128 -3.79 -16.94 15.93
C LYS A 128 -4.57 -16.74 14.63
N GLU A 129 -4.28 -15.67 13.88
CA GLU A 129 -4.90 -15.41 12.57
C GLU A 129 -4.52 -16.48 11.54
N ILE A 130 -3.25 -16.90 11.53
CA ILE A 130 -2.76 -17.96 10.65
C ILE A 130 -3.41 -19.30 11.00
N ASP A 131 -3.45 -19.66 12.29
CA ASP A 131 -4.08 -20.91 12.76
C ASP A 131 -5.57 -20.96 12.42
N ALA A 132 -6.27 -19.83 12.56
CA ALA A 132 -7.68 -19.74 12.19
C ALA A 132 -7.89 -19.98 10.69
N VAL A 133 -6.98 -19.49 9.83
CA VAL A 133 -7.04 -19.73 8.39
C VAL A 133 -6.79 -21.20 8.07
N LEU A 134 -5.75 -21.81 8.64
CA LEU A 134 -5.42 -23.23 8.41
C LEU A 134 -6.51 -24.18 8.93
N SER A 135 -7.20 -23.79 10.01
CA SER A 135 -8.32 -24.54 10.52
C SER A 135 -9.56 -24.49 9.62
N LEU A 136 -9.79 -23.38 8.95
CA LEU A 136 -10.90 -23.20 7.99
C LEU A 136 -10.59 -23.78 6.61
N HIS A 137 -9.32 -23.85 6.27
CA HIS A 137 -8.81 -24.31 4.97
C HIS A 137 -7.72 -25.35 5.18
N PRO A 138 -8.08 -26.58 5.60
CA PRO A 138 -7.10 -27.65 5.89
C PRO A 138 -6.29 -28.09 4.66
N GLU A 139 -6.72 -27.74 3.48
CA GLU A 139 -6.00 -27.96 2.21
C GLU A 139 -4.82 -27.01 2.02
N LEU A 140 -4.73 -25.91 2.80
CA LEU A 140 -3.61 -24.98 2.74
C LEU A 140 -2.40 -25.52 3.50
N VAL A 141 -1.25 -25.35 2.87
CA VAL A 141 0.06 -25.61 3.46
C VAL A 141 0.88 -24.31 3.40
N ILE A 142 1.52 -23.95 4.49
CA ILE A 142 2.49 -22.86 4.50
C ILE A 142 3.76 -23.34 3.78
N GLY A 143 3.93 -22.89 2.55
CA GLY A 143 5.15 -23.17 1.78
C GLY A 143 6.32 -22.29 2.23
N HIS A 144 6.02 -21.03 2.59
CA HIS A 144 7.03 -20.07 3.04
C HIS A 144 6.41 -18.95 3.88
N CYS A 145 7.17 -18.43 4.85
CA CYS A 145 6.75 -17.33 5.71
C CYS A 145 7.93 -16.39 5.99
N SER A 146 7.86 -15.18 5.47
CA SER A 146 8.88 -14.14 5.65
C SER A 146 8.42 -13.09 6.66
N ALA A 147 9.11 -12.99 7.79
CA ALA A 147 8.86 -11.92 8.76
C ALA A 147 9.28 -10.56 8.19
N ILE A 148 8.38 -9.59 8.19
CA ILE A 148 8.62 -8.24 7.70
C ILE A 148 9.16 -7.37 8.83
N VAL A 149 10.33 -6.78 8.61
CA VAL A 149 11.02 -5.90 9.57
C VAL A 149 11.09 -4.45 9.10
N GLY A 150 10.65 -4.17 7.89
CA GLY A 150 10.57 -2.82 7.35
C GLY A 150 9.81 -2.77 6.04
N ILE A 151 9.23 -1.60 5.78
CA ILE A 151 8.50 -1.32 4.55
C ILE A 151 8.99 0.03 4.02
N ILE A 152 9.30 0.08 2.72
CA ILE A 152 9.52 1.32 1.98
C ILE A 152 8.32 1.48 1.06
N PRO A 153 7.40 2.39 1.37
CA PRO A 153 6.21 2.62 0.57
C PRO A 153 6.55 3.37 -0.72
N PRO A 154 5.59 3.53 -1.65
CA PRO A 154 5.70 4.43 -2.78
C PRO A 154 6.15 5.83 -2.38
N PHE A 155 6.81 6.54 -3.29
CA PHE A 155 7.53 7.80 -3.00
C PHE A 155 6.66 8.85 -2.29
N GLU A 156 5.42 9.01 -2.70
CA GLU A 156 4.48 9.97 -2.11
C GLU A 156 4.15 9.67 -0.64
N ALA A 157 4.23 8.40 -0.24
CA ALA A 157 3.97 7.94 1.14
C ALA A 157 5.23 7.85 2.01
N ARG A 158 6.41 8.26 1.49
CA ARG A 158 7.66 8.27 2.27
C ARG A 158 7.74 9.48 3.17
N LYS A 159 8.36 9.30 4.33
CA LYS A 159 8.72 10.44 5.20
C LYS A 159 9.70 11.33 4.46
N LYS A 160 9.34 12.59 4.23
CA LYS A 160 10.31 13.61 3.87
C LYS A 160 11.23 13.77 5.07
N ILE A 161 12.46 13.31 4.97
CA ILE A 161 13.47 13.51 6.02
C ILE A 161 13.80 15.00 5.98
N ASP A 162 13.30 15.76 6.95
CA ASP A 162 13.81 17.09 7.18
C ASP A 162 15.27 16.94 7.67
N PRO A 163 16.26 17.49 6.93
CA PRO A 163 17.67 17.40 7.32
C PRO A 163 17.94 17.98 8.72
N LEU A 164 17.08 18.89 9.19
CA LEU A 164 17.16 19.53 10.51
C LEU A 164 16.49 18.70 11.62
N ALA A 165 15.68 17.70 11.26
CA ALA A 165 14.98 16.83 12.21
C ALA A 165 15.78 15.60 12.66
N LYS A 166 17.09 15.50 12.33
CA LYS A 166 17.94 14.35 12.70
C LYS A 166 18.00 14.08 14.19
N ASP A 167 17.82 15.07 15.03
CA ASP A 167 17.83 14.92 16.50
C ASP A 167 16.49 14.55 17.11
N SER A 168 15.40 14.63 16.36
CA SER A 168 14.05 14.30 16.84
C SER A 168 13.67 12.83 16.67
N LEU A 169 14.41 12.06 15.89
CA LEU A 169 14.17 10.64 15.61
C LEU A 169 14.40 9.72 16.83
N GLY A 170 15.05 10.21 17.89
CA GLY A 170 15.27 9.47 19.14
C GLY A 170 14.15 9.62 20.19
N LYS A 171 13.17 10.49 19.94
CA LYS A 171 12.09 10.80 20.89
C LYS A 171 10.72 10.88 20.20
N LEU A 172 10.42 9.99 19.27
CA LEU A 172 9.01 9.73 18.93
C LEU A 172 8.41 8.94 20.09
N ASN A 173 8.18 9.73 21.15
CA ASN A 173 7.47 9.31 22.31
C ASN A 173 6.14 8.70 21.91
N THR A 174 5.91 7.55 22.45
CA THR A 174 4.65 6.95 22.89
C THR A 174 3.74 7.91 23.69
N THR A 175 3.74 9.20 23.37
CA THR A 175 2.74 10.13 23.90
C THR A 175 1.42 9.63 23.34
N ARG A 176 0.55 9.10 24.22
CA ARG A 176 -0.84 8.72 23.97
C ARG A 176 -1.40 9.69 22.95
N ARG A 177 -1.51 9.26 21.68
CA ARG A 177 -2.26 9.99 20.65
C ARG A 177 -3.59 10.31 21.28
N SER A 178 -3.98 11.58 21.35
CA SER A 178 -5.31 11.90 21.86
C SER A 178 -6.32 11.10 21.03
N GLN A 179 -7.40 10.65 21.64
CA GLN A 179 -8.45 9.91 20.93
C GLN A 179 -8.93 10.66 19.67
N VAL A 180 -8.90 11.99 19.73
CA VAL A 180 -9.22 12.89 18.60
C VAL A 180 -8.23 12.70 17.44
N ASN A 181 -6.91 12.70 17.69
CA ASN A 181 -5.91 12.49 16.65
C ASN A 181 -6.05 11.09 16.04
N ALA A 182 -6.34 10.07 16.85
CA ALA A 182 -6.57 8.71 16.37
C ALA A 182 -7.79 8.62 15.46
N ASN A 183 -8.88 9.32 15.78
CA ASN A 183 -10.08 9.37 14.93
C ASN A 183 -9.79 10.08 13.61
N ILE A 184 -9.10 11.23 13.65
CA ILE A 184 -8.70 11.96 12.42
C ILE A 184 -7.82 11.08 11.53
N ILE A 185 -6.83 10.39 12.10
CA ILE A 185 -5.96 9.46 11.35
C ILE A 185 -6.79 8.38 10.67
N ARG A 186 -7.76 7.77 11.39
CA ARG A 186 -8.64 6.74 10.83
C ARG A 186 -9.50 7.26 9.68
N THR A 187 -10.10 8.43 9.84
CA THR A 187 -10.87 9.08 8.78
C THR A 187 -9.98 9.33 7.54
N LEU A 188 -8.77 9.83 7.73
CA LEU A 188 -7.81 10.06 6.64
C LEU A 188 -7.31 8.76 5.99
N GLN A 189 -7.18 7.66 6.74
CA GLN A 189 -6.85 6.34 6.16
C GLN A 189 -7.96 5.85 5.22
N CYS A 190 -9.21 6.19 5.53
CA CYS A 190 -10.35 5.87 4.66
C CYS A 190 -10.44 6.79 3.45
N ASP A 191 -10.23 8.08 3.65
CA ASP A 191 -10.22 9.10 2.60
C ASP A 191 -9.30 10.27 3.01
N TYR A 192 -8.14 10.37 2.33
CA TYR A 192 -7.19 11.45 2.62
C TYR A 192 -7.70 12.82 2.18
N ARG A 193 -8.69 12.87 1.29
CA ARG A 193 -9.29 14.09 0.73
C ARG A 193 -10.54 14.57 1.49
N VAL A 194 -10.94 13.86 2.54
CA VAL A 194 -12.08 14.24 3.39
C VAL A 194 -12.04 15.72 3.78
N THR A 195 -13.20 16.37 3.76
CA THR A 195 -13.31 17.80 4.06
C THR A 195 -13.05 18.09 5.55
N VAL A 196 -12.61 19.31 5.87
CA VAL A 196 -12.46 19.75 7.27
C VAL A 196 -13.82 19.73 8.00
N THR A 197 -14.91 20.03 7.30
CA THR A 197 -16.27 19.96 7.85
C THR A 197 -16.61 18.55 8.31
N GLN A 198 -16.38 17.55 7.48
CA GLN A 198 -16.61 16.14 7.84
C GLN A 198 -15.74 15.71 9.01
N ILE A 199 -14.43 16.09 9.02
CA ILE A 199 -13.54 15.83 10.17
C ILE A 199 -14.08 16.47 11.45
N ALA A 200 -14.60 17.69 11.36
CA ALA A 200 -15.17 18.40 12.51
C ALA A 200 -16.41 17.68 13.07
N GLU A 201 -17.29 17.21 12.21
CA GLU A 201 -18.46 16.42 12.57
C GLU A 201 -18.07 15.09 13.22
N ASP A 202 -17.21 14.30 12.56
CA ASP A 202 -16.77 12.97 13.02
C ASP A 202 -16.01 13.05 14.36
N ALA A 203 -15.19 14.08 14.53
CA ALA A 203 -14.39 14.31 15.75
C ALA A 203 -15.10 15.13 16.82
N LYS A 204 -16.32 15.63 16.56
CA LYS A 204 -17.08 16.54 17.44
C LYS A 204 -16.28 17.79 17.81
N LEU A 205 -15.67 18.43 16.82
CA LEU A 205 -14.86 19.62 16.95
C LEU A 205 -15.49 20.80 16.21
N SER A 206 -15.07 22.03 16.54
CA SER A 206 -15.32 23.18 15.69
C SER A 206 -14.43 23.09 14.42
N SER A 207 -14.87 23.67 13.29
CA SER A 207 -14.10 23.66 12.05
C SER A 207 -12.68 24.24 12.19
N PRO A 208 -12.46 25.35 12.93
CA PRO A 208 -11.10 25.85 13.19
C PRO A 208 -10.23 24.84 13.96
N SER A 209 -10.81 24.17 14.98
CA SER A 209 -10.09 23.16 15.78
C SER A 209 -9.78 21.92 14.94
N ALA A 210 -10.72 21.46 14.10
CA ALA A 210 -10.50 20.35 13.18
C ALA A 210 -9.40 20.66 12.16
N SER A 211 -9.40 21.88 11.59
CA SER A 211 -8.35 22.34 10.68
C SER A 211 -6.97 22.36 11.32
N ALA A 212 -6.86 22.90 12.53
CA ALA A 212 -5.60 22.94 13.28
C ALA A 212 -5.08 21.52 13.59
N LYS A 213 -5.97 20.62 14.03
CA LYS A 213 -5.63 19.22 14.32
C LYS A 213 -5.24 18.44 13.08
N LEU A 214 -5.92 18.63 11.96
CA LEU A 214 -5.56 18.05 10.67
C LEU A 214 -4.14 18.44 10.25
N LEU A 215 -3.82 19.73 10.32
CA LEU A 215 -2.48 20.24 10.01
C LEU A 215 -1.42 19.68 10.98
N GLU A 216 -1.73 19.58 12.25
CA GLU A 216 -0.84 18.97 13.26
C GLU A 216 -0.51 17.52 12.90
N VAL A 217 -1.54 16.70 12.64
CA VAL A 217 -1.39 15.27 12.32
C VAL A 217 -0.58 15.05 11.04
N ILE A 218 -0.80 15.87 10.01
CA ILE A 218 -0.05 15.81 8.75
C ILE A 218 1.40 16.28 8.94
N LYS A 219 1.63 17.42 9.60
CA LYS A 219 2.97 17.97 9.82
C LYS A 219 3.85 17.07 10.69
N MET A 220 3.27 16.38 11.67
CA MET A 220 3.99 15.41 12.48
C MET A 220 4.41 14.16 11.68
N GLY A 221 3.96 14.01 10.44
CA GLY A 221 4.25 12.85 9.59
C GLY A 221 3.60 11.55 10.09
N ASN A 222 2.62 11.65 10.99
CA ASN A 222 1.90 10.50 11.52
C ASN A 222 1.05 9.81 10.45
N ILE A 223 0.62 10.58 9.46
CA ILE A 223 -0.09 10.08 8.30
C ILE A 223 0.41 10.80 7.05
N ARG A 224 0.53 10.08 5.97
CA ARG A 224 0.98 10.59 4.66
C ARG A 224 0.00 10.16 3.59
N GLN A 225 -0.01 10.88 2.50
CA GLN A 225 -0.83 10.51 1.36
C GLN A 225 -0.31 9.25 0.68
N LEU A 226 -1.22 8.43 0.18
CA LEU A 226 -0.97 7.29 -0.68
C LEU A 226 -2.00 7.30 -1.81
N VAL A 227 -1.53 7.34 -3.04
CA VAL A 227 -2.40 7.32 -4.22
C VAL A 227 -2.47 5.90 -4.77
N LEU A 228 -3.59 5.25 -4.54
CA LEU A 228 -3.88 3.92 -5.06
C LEU A 228 -4.50 4.07 -6.44
N VAL A 229 -3.88 3.46 -7.43
CA VAL A 229 -4.35 3.47 -8.83
C VAL A 229 -4.52 2.03 -9.30
N ASP A 230 -5.62 1.78 -9.99
CA ASP A 230 -5.82 0.50 -10.64
C ASP A 230 -4.74 0.26 -11.72
N GLN A 231 -4.10 -0.89 -11.67
CA GLN A 231 -2.94 -1.17 -12.52
C GLN A 231 -3.34 -1.33 -13.99
N HIS A 232 -4.50 -1.95 -14.26
CA HIS A 232 -5.00 -2.10 -15.63
C HIS A 232 -5.40 -0.75 -16.22
N PHE A 233 -5.97 0.14 -15.40
CA PHE A 233 -6.24 1.51 -15.80
C PHE A 233 -4.96 2.25 -16.24
N MET A 234 -3.83 1.97 -15.60
CA MET A 234 -2.51 2.51 -15.99
C MET A 234 -1.85 1.77 -17.17
N ALA A 235 -2.57 0.86 -17.83
CA ALA A 235 -2.03 -0.05 -18.85
C ALA A 235 -0.86 -0.92 -18.34
N ARG A 236 -0.89 -1.27 -17.04
CA ARG A 236 0.07 -2.19 -16.42
C ARG A 236 -0.60 -3.54 -16.28
N SER A 237 -0.30 -4.45 -17.21
CA SER A 237 -0.99 -5.73 -17.32
C SER A 237 -0.38 -6.80 -16.44
N ILE A 238 0.89 -6.66 -16.07
CA ILE A 238 1.63 -7.63 -15.27
C ILE A 238 1.91 -7.06 -13.89
N CYS A 239 1.40 -7.75 -12.88
CA CYS A 239 1.75 -7.54 -11.49
C CYS A 239 2.62 -8.70 -11.01
N ALA A 240 3.72 -8.42 -10.33
CA ALA A 240 4.64 -9.45 -9.88
C ALA A 240 5.30 -9.09 -8.56
N GLN A 241 5.77 -10.11 -7.85
CA GLN A 241 6.68 -9.99 -6.72
C GLN A 241 8.07 -10.43 -7.14
N LEU A 242 9.03 -9.52 -7.03
CA LEU A 242 10.44 -9.85 -7.18
C LEU A 242 11.04 -10.13 -5.81
N ARG A 243 11.61 -11.33 -5.65
CA ARG A 243 12.28 -11.79 -4.43
C ARG A 243 13.78 -11.66 -4.64
N ILE A 244 14.42 -10.85 -3.82
CA ILE A 244 15.78 -10.40 -4.03
C ILE A 244 16.65 -10.84 -2.86
N SER A 245 17.65 -11.66 -3.14
CA SER A 245 18.69 -12.00 -2.19
C SER A 245 19.86 -11.03 -2.33
N VAL A 246 20.40 -10.58 -1.21
CA VAL A 246 21.46 -9.57 -1.21
C VAL A 246 22.62 -9.95 -0.28
N ARG A 247 23.79 -9.41 -0.57
CA ARG A 247 24.97 -9.45 0.29
C ARG A 247 25.31 -8.03 0.75
N GLY A 248 25.41 -7.82 2.05
CA GLY A 248 25.78 -6.53 2.62
C GLY A 248 24.67 -5.84 3.39
N LYS A 249 24.59 -4.52 3.32
CA LYS A 249 23.65 -3.70 4.12
C LYS A 249 22.26 -3.71 3.50
N ILE A 250 21.39 -4.62 3.95
CA ILE A 250 20.03 -4.83 3.42
C ILE A 250 19.27 -3.51 3.31
N LYS A 251 19.21 -2.71 4.39
CA LYS A 251 18.46 -1.43 4.42
C LYS A 251 18.94 -0.46 3.33
N LYS A 252 20.27 -0.36 3.09
CA LYS A 252 20.83 0.52 2.06
C LYS A 252 20.46 0.04 0.65
N LEU A 253 20.49 -1.25 0.43
CA LEU A 253 20.11 -1.85 -0.86
C LEU A 253 18.62 -1.73 -1.12
N ALA A 254 17.79 -2.01 -0.12
CA ALA A 254 16.34 -1.80 -0.21
C ALA A 254 15.98 -0.33 -0.52
N GLN A 255 16.67 0.63 0.11
CA GLN A 255 16.48 2.04 -0.19
C GLN A 255 16.84 2.36 -1.65
N LYS A 256 17.98 1.86 -2.14
CA LYS A 256 18.39 2.05 -3.53
C LYS A 256 17.38 1.47 -4.52
N ILE A 257 16.85 0.26 -4.24
CA ILE A 257 15.81 -0.37 -5.04
C ILE A 257 14.53 0.49 -5.01
N GLY A 258 14.09 0.91 -3.83
CA GLY A 258 12.94 1.77 -3.69
C GLY A 258 13.08 3.12 -4.41
N ASP A 259 14.28 3.72 -4.44
CA ASP A 259 14.54 4.98 -5.15
C ASP A 259 14.52 4.79 -6.67
N THR A 260 14.86 3.60 -7.16
CA THR A 260 14.75 3.23 -8.58
C THR A 260 13.29 2.97 -8.95
N PHE A 261 12.57 2.21 -8.14
CA PHE A 261 11.16 1.81 -8.34
C PHE A 261 10.24 2.64 -7.43
N LYS A 262 10.14 3.94 -7.70
CA LYS A 262 9.53 4.94 -6.81
C LYS A 262 8.06 4.70 -6.48
N ASN A 263 7.31 4.08 -7.38
CA ASN A 263 5.87 3.87 -7.25
C ASN A 263 5.49 2.50 -6.71
N ASP A 264 6.48 1.70 -6.33
CA ASP A 264 6.31 0.31 -5.94
C ASP A 264 6.64 0.10 -4.45
N TRP A 265 6.18 -1.02 -3.89
CA TRP A 265 6.36 -1.37 -2.49
C TRP A 265 7.59 -2.24 -2.32
N VAL A 266 8.44 -1.88 -1.37
CA VAL A 266 9.62 -2.68 -0.99
C VAL A 266 9.48 -3.14 0.45
N PHE A 267 9.53 -4.44 0.66
CA PHE A 267 9.50 -5.05 2.00
C PHE A 267 10.89 -5.58 2.35
N LEU A 268 11.32 -5.33 3.58
CA LEU A 268 12.53 -5.88 4.15
C LEU A 268 12.14 -7.06 5.02
N CYS A 269 12.77 -8.21 4.78
CA CYS A 269 12.47 -9.46 5.44
C CYS A 269 13.69 -10.03 6.16
N LEU A 270 13.45 -10.79 7.22
CA LEU A 270 14.47 -11.63 7.87
C LEU A 270 14.36 -13.05 7.32
N ASP A 271 14.88 -13.24 6.13
CA ASP A 271 14.77 -14.49 5.40
C ASP A 271 15.91 -14.64 4.39
N ARG A 272 15.92 -15.75 3.63
CA ARG A 272 16.87 -15.98 2.53
C ARG A 272 16.74 -14.90 1.45
N GLU A 273 15.51 -14.46 1.19
CA GLU A 273 15.18 -13.38 0.25
C GLU A 273 14.88 -12.11 1.07
N GLN A 274 15.92 -11.32 1.31
CA GLN A 274 15.87 -10.22 2.27
C GLN A 274 15.04 -9.02 1.81
N ILE A 275 14.81 -8.90 0.50
CA ILE A 275 14.06 -7.79 -0.08
C ILE A 275 13.00 -8.35 -1.02
N LEU A 276 11.77 -7.92 -0.82
CA LEU A 276 10.64 -8.21 -1.72
C LEU A 276 10.18 -6.90 -2.35
N LEU A 277 10.12 -6.87 -3.68
CA LEU A 277 9.61 -5.73 -4.44
C LEU A 277 8.31 -6.13 -5.13
N GLU A 278 7.23 -5.44 -4.81
CA GLU A 278 5.96 -5.53 -5.52
C GLU A 278 6.00 -4.58 -6.71
N ILE A 279 5.87 -5.09 -7.92
CA ILE A 279 6.03 -4.32 -9.15
C ILE A 279 4.84 -4.52 -10.08
N SER A 280 4.51 -3.47 -10.83
CA SER A 280 3.51 -3.53 -11.88
C SER A 280 4.07 -2.90 -13.15
N VAL A 281 4.04 -3.65 -14.26
CA VAL A 281 4.65 -3.28 -15.55
C VAL A 281 3.67 -3.51 -16.70
N ALA A 282 3.98 -2.92 -17.85
CA ALA A 282 3.11 -3.01 -19.02
C ALA A 282 3.11 -4.42 -19.63
N ASP A 283 4.28 -5.03 -19.75
CA ASP A 283 4.47 -6.30 -20.44
C ASP A 283 5.68 -7.09 -19.89
N GLU A 284 5.93 -8.27 -20.46
CA GLU A 284 7.04 -9.16 -20.11
C GLU A 284 8.42 -8.56 -20.41
N VAL A 285 8.53 -7.71 -21.42
CA VAL A 285 9.79 -7.05 -21.76
C VAL A 285 10.19 -6.07 -20.67
N ASP A 286 9.21 -5.30 -20.17
CA ASP A 286 9.42 -4.39 -19.06
C ASP A 286 9.72 -5.15 -17.77
N LEU A 287 9.04 -6.26 -17.51
CA LEU A 287 9.32 -7.11 -16.35
C LEU A 287 10.76 -7.63 -16.39
N HIS A 288 11.19 -8.14 -17.53
CA HIS A 288 12.55 -8.63 -17.71
C HIS A 288 13.59 -7.50 -17.57
N ARG A 289 13.31 -6.31 -18.11
CA ARG A 289 14.17 -5.13 -17.93
C ARG A 289 14.34 -4.78 -16.46
N CYS A 290 13.24 -4.75 -15.68
CA CYS A 290 13.30 -4.50 -14.24
C CYS A 290 14.14 -5.55 -13.50
N GLN A 291 14.00 -6.83 -13.82
CA GLN A 291 14.84 -7.89 -13.24
C GLN A 291 16.33 -7.68 -13.56
N GLN A 292 16.64 -7.31 -14.80
CA GLN A 292 18.02 -7.02 -15.20
C GLN A 292 18.58 -5.80 -14.49
N GLU A 293 17.82 -4.72 -14.35
CA GLU A 293 18.23 -3.51 -13.63
C GLU A 293 18.56 -3.81 -12.17
N ILE A 294 17.71 -4.59 -11.49
CA ILE A 294 17.93 -5.00 -10.10
C ILE A 294 19.18 -5.88 -10.00
N SER A 295 19.36 -6.83 -10.92
CA SER A 295 20.49 -7.76 -10.91
C SER A 295 21.85 -7.04 -11.08
N LYS A 296 21.88 -5.87 -11.72
CA LYS A 296 23.08 -5.02 -11.86
C LYS A 296 23.42 -4.22 -10.61
N ILE A 297 22.53 -4.16 -9.61
CA ILE A 297 22.80 -3.44 -8.37
C ILE A 297 23.86 -4.19 -7.57
N ALA A 298 25.00 -3.55 -7.32
CA ALA A 298 26.08 -4.15 -6.55
C ALA A 298 25.57 -4.60 -5.17
N GLY A 299 25.78 -5.87 -4.84
CA GLY A 299 25.28 -6.51 -3.62
C GLY A 299 24.03 -7.37 -3.82
N VAL A 300 23.34 -7.29 -4.94
CA VAL A 300 22.29 -8.26 -5.30
C VAL A 300 22.95 -9.56 -5.76
N THR A 301 22.48 -10.68 -5.24
CA THR A 301 23.02 -12.02 -5.56
C THR A 301 22.06 -12.88 -6.36
N SER A 302 20.76 -12.67 -6.20
CA SER A 302 19.73 -13.33 -7.03
C SER A 302 18.44 -12.51 -7.06
N VAL A 303 17.69 -12.68 -8.14
CA VAL A 303 16.34 -12.12 -8.33
C VAL A 303 15.45 -13.24 -8.86
N ALA A 304 14.45 -13.61 -8.08
CA ALA A 304 13.40 -14.55 -8.49
C ALA A 304 12.09 -13.78 -8.67
N CYS A 305 11.24 -14.22 -9.59
CA CYS A 305 9.98 -13.57 -9.93
C CYS A 305 8.81 -14.51 -9.69
N SER A 306 7.72 -13.97 -9.16
CA SER A 306 6.41 -14.62 -9.12
C SER A 306 5.39 -13.64 -9.68
N GLN A 307 4.85 -13.94 -10.86
CA GLN A 307 3.77 -13.16 -11.47
C GLN A 307 2.45 -13.50 -10.80
N TYR A 308 1.60 -12.50 -10.61
CA TYR A 308 0.27 -12.70 -10.09
C TYR A 308 -0.72 -12.98 -11.22
N SER A 309 -1.55 -13.99 -11.02
CA SER A 309 -2.72 -14.22 -11.87
C SER A 309 -3.87 -13.28 -11.50
N SER A 310 -4.05 -13.04 -10.19
CA SER A 310 -5.09 -12.15 -9.68
C SER A 310 -4.66 -11.50 -8.35
N VAL A 311 -5.10 -10.25 -8.15
CA VAL A 311 -4.93 -9.53 -6.87
C VAL A 311 -6.33 -9.31 -6.29
N PHE A 312 -6.63 -9.97 -5.17
CA PHE A 312 -7.94 -9.93 -4.50
C PHE A 312 -8.04 -8.82 -3.47
N LYS A 313 -6.91 -8.48 -2.84
CA LYS A 313 -6.83 -7.39 -1.87
C LYS A 313 -5.47 -6.70 -1.97
N GLN A 314 -5.51 -5.37 -1.88
CA GLN A 314 -4.33 -4.53 -1.70
C GLN A 314 -4.76 -3.33 -0.84
N ASP A 315 -4.61 -3.47 0.46
CA ASP A 315 -5.00 -2.50 1.45
C ASP A 315 -3.86 -2.31 2.44
N PHE A 316 -3.53 -1.07 2.73
CA PHE A 316 -2.43 -0.74 3.63
C PHE A 316 -2.89 0.22 4.74
N ASP A 317 -4.19 0.17 5.06
CA ASP A 317 -4.80 0.87 6.19
C ASP A 317 -4.62 0.08 7.50
N TRP A 318 -3.36 -0.18 7.86
CA TRP A 318 -3.03 -0.90 9.08
C TRP A 318 -3.86 -0.42 10.26
N ASP A 319 -4.76 -1.24 10.77
CA ASP A 319 -5.50 -0.99 11.99
C ASP A 319 -5.36 -2.18 12.95
N SER A 320 -4.56 -2.02 14.00
CA SER A 320 -4.36 -3.04 15.04
C SER A 320 -5.58 -3.24 15.94
N ARG A 321 -6.62 -2.42 15.78
CA ARG A 321 -7.79 -2.36 16.68
C ARG A 321 -9.01 -3.07 16.12
N THR A 322 -8.90 -3.69 14.96
CA THR A 322 -9.93 -4.59 14.43
C THR A 322 -9.80 -5.97 15.06
N THR A 323 -9.79 -6.01 16.39
CA THR A 323 -9.85 -7.22 17.22
C THR A 323 -11.11 -7.22 18.06
#